data_21788f58e169daff84381b84a3c48abf
#
_entry.id   21788f58e169daff84381b84a3c48abf
#
_cell.length_a   1.000
_cell.length_b   1.000
_cell.length_c   1.000
_cell.angle_alpha   90.00
_cell.angle_beta   90.00
_cell.angle_gamma   90.00
#
_symmetry.space_group_name_H-M   'P 1'
#
loop_
_entity.id
_entity.type
_entity.pdbx_description
1 polymer ?
#
loop_
_entity_poly.entity_id
_entity_poly.type
_entity_poly.pdbx_seq_one_letter_code
_entity_poly.pdbx_strand_id
1 'polypeptide(L)'
;MTRIGLLSDTHSYWDDAYLRHFKDCDEIWHAGDIGSISIIEQLASTGKKIRAVYGNIDGQDVRGQFPLHNRFTVEEVTVWMTHIGGYPAKYNPNIIAELTKKPPMLFVCVHSHIAKVMYDKSLQMLHINPGAAGK
;
A
#
# COMPACT_ATOMS: atom_id res chain seq x y z
N MET A 1 -8.21 18.15 -5.19
CA MET A 1 -8.37 16.69 -5.07
C MET A 1 -7.04 16.00 -5.24
N THR A 2 -6.70 15.09 -4.33
CA THR A 2 -5.44 14.35 -4.37
C THR A 2 -5.61 13.07 -5.19
N ARG A 3 -4.76 12.87 -6.18
CA ARG A 3 -4.75 11.66 -7.00
C ARG A 3 -3.62 10.74 -6.53
N ILE A 4 -3.95 9.47 -6.29
CA ILE A 4 -3.05 8.48 -5.69
C ILE A 4 -2.72 7.40 -6.70
N GLY A 5 -1.43 7.14 -6.91
CA GLY A 5 -0.96 5.97 -7.62
C GLY A 5 -0.65 4.87 -6.61
N LEU A 6 -1.32 3.74 -6.72
CA LEU A 6 -1.20 2.65 -5.75
C LEU A 6 -0.62 1.41 -6.43
N LEU A 7 0.43 0.83 -5.82
CA LEU A 7 1.03 -0.40 -6.31
C LEU A 7 1.55 -1.24 -5.15
N SER A 8 1.86 -2.51 -5.42
CA SER A 8 2.53 -3.41 -4.48
C SER A 8 3.25 -4.53 -5.22
N ASP A 9 4.06 -5.29 -4.50
CA ASP A 9 4.69 -6.51 -5.01
C ASP A 9 5.48 -6.28 -6.30
N THR A 10 6.33 -5.26 -6.30
CA THR A 10 7.23 -5.00 -7.43
C THR A 10 8.39 -6.01 -7.48
N HIS A 11 8.76 -6.57 -6.33
CA HIS A 11 9.81 -7.61 -6.21
C HIS A 11 11.06 -7.25 -7.02
N SER A 12 11.55 -6.02 -6.85
CA SER A 12 12.72 -5.47 -7.54
C SER A 12 12.54 -5.27 -9.05
N TYR A 13 11.32 -5.51 -9.58
CA TYR A 13 11.06 -5.32 -11.00
C TYR A 13 10.65 -3.88 -11.29
N TRP A 14 11.44 -3.18 -12.10
CA TRP A 14 11.10 -1.84 -12.56
C TRP A 14 10.48 -1.90 -13.95
N ASP A 15 9.43 -1.12 -14.16
CA ASP A 15 8.78 -0.97 -15.45
C ASP A 15 8.51 0.52 -15.67
N ASP A 16 9.00 1.08 -16.78
CA ASP A 16 8.78 2.49 -17.10
C ASP A 16 7.29 2.82 -17.23
N ALA A 17 6.43 1.82 -17.39
CA ALA A 17 4.99 2.00 -17.38
C ALA A 17 4.48 2.60 -16.07
N TYR A 18 5.19 2.39 -14.94
CA TYR A 18 4.83 3.01 -13.66
C TYR A 18 4.80 4.54 -13.79
N LEU A 19 5.79 5.09 -14.48
CA LEU A 19 5.88 6.55 -14.68
C LEU A 19 4.71 7.07 -15.53
N ARG A 20 4.32 6.32 -16.56
CA ARG A 20 3.20 6.70 -17.42
C ARG A 20 1.86 6.65 -16.69
N HIS A 21 1.63 5.56 -15.94
CA HIS A 21 0.37 5.38 -15.19
C HIS A 21 0.21 6.39 -14.07
N PHE A 22 1.33 6.79 -13.44
CA PHE A 22 1.28 7.68 -12.28
C PHE A 22 1.59 9.14 -12.64
N LYS A 23 1.69 9.45 -13.92
CA LYS A 23 2.05 10.81 -14.39
C LYS A 23 1.21 11.91 -13.75
N ASP A 24 -0.11 11.70 -13.67
CA ASP A 24 -1.05 12.69 -13.16
C ASP A 24 -1.38 12.50 -11.67
N CYS A 25 -0.67 11.61 -10.98
CA CYS A 25 -0.87 11.39 -9.55
C CYS A 25 -0.06 12.39 -8.72
N ASP A 26 -0.58 12.75 -7.56
CA ASP A 26 0.09 13.63 -6.61
C ASP A 26 0.98 12.86 -5.65
N GLU A 27 0.55 11.66 -5.27
CA GLU A 27 1.29 10.76 -4.37
C GLU A 27 1.33 9.37 -4.97
N ILE A 28 2.36 8.61 -4.59
CA ILE A 28 2.50 7.20 -4.93
C ILE A 28 2.60 6.41 -3.63
N TRP A 29 1.73 5.40 -3.48
CA TRP A 29 1.71 4.53 -2.31
C TRP A 29 2.14 3.13 -2.71
N HIS A 30 3.12 2.57 -1.99
CA HIS A 30 3.59 1.20 -2.21
C HIS A 30 3.25 0.33 -1.00
N ALA A 31 2.44 -0.70 -1.23
CA ALA A 31 1.91 -1.55 -0.16
C ALA A 31 2.79 -2.75 0.19
N GLY A 32 4.09 -2.68 -0.09
CA GLY A 32 5.07 -3.67 0.36
C GLY A 32 5.53 -4.67 -0.68
N ASP A 33 6.51 -5.48 -0.29
CA ASP A 33 7.26 -6.39 -1.17
C ASP A 33 7.91 -5.61 -2.31
N ILE A 34 8.64 -4.58 -1.91
CA ILE A 34 9.33 -3.67 -2.83
C ILE A 34 10.49 -4.37 -3.51
N GLY A 35 11.28 -5.11 -2.73
CA GLY A 35 12.49 -5.79 -3.17
C GLY A 35 13.69 -4.87 -3.02
N SER A 36 14.11 -4.20 -4.09
CA SER A 36 15.22 -3.26 -4.05
C SER A 36 14.76 -1.85 -3.70
N ILE A 37 15.51 -1.16 -2.86
CA ILE A 37 15.25 0.24 -2.52
C ILE A 37 15.31 1.15 -3.77
N SER A 38 15.98 0.71 -4.82
CA SER A 38 16.04 1.46 -6.09
C SER A 38 14.67 1.71 -6.71
N ILE A 39 13.70 0.84 -6.45
CA ILE A 39 12.31 1.04 -6.88
C ILE A 39 11.77 2.35 -6.28
N ILE A 40 11.95 2.53 -4.97
CA ILE A 40 11.50 3.73 -4.27
C ILE A 40 12.27 4.96 -4.76
N GLU A 41 13.58 4.84 -4.97
CA GLU A 41 14.40 5.95 -5.45
C GLU A 41 13.93 6.42 -6.83
N GLN A 42 13.59 5.49 -7.73
CA GLN A 42 13.10 5.82 -9.05
C GLN A 42 11.71 6.47 -8.99
N LEU A 43 10.81 5.97 -8.14
CA LEU A 43 9.50 6.59 -7.95
C LEU A 43 9.65 8.00 -7.35
N ALA A 44 10.54 8.16 -6.38
CA ALA A 44 10.78 9.46 -5.74
C ALA A 44 11.41 10.48 -6.68
N SER A 45 12.15 10.04 -7.70
CA SER A 45 12.77 10.94 -8.69
C SER A 45 11.73 11.73 -9.49
N THR A 46 10.46 11.31 -9.47
CA THR A 46 9.38 12.05 -10.12
C THR A 46 8.97 13.32 -9.36
N GLY A 47 9.47 13.52 -8.14
CA GLY A 47 9.09 14.64 -7.28
C GLY A 47 7.79 14.43 -6.51
N LYS A 48 7.13 13.30 -6.71
CA LYS A 48 5.86 12.99 -6.03
C LYS A 48 6.14 12.47 -4.62
N LYS A 49 5.17 12.69 -3.72
CA LYS A 49 5.26 12.16 -2.36
C LYS A 49 5.12 10.65 -2.38
N ILE A 50 6.03 9.95 -1.70
CA ILE A 50 6.01 8.49 -1.60
C ILE A 50 5.61 8.09 -0.18
N ARG A 51 4.59 7.24 -0.07
CA ARG A 51 4.25 6.57 1.18
C ARG A 51 4.37 5.08 0.94
N ALA A 52 4.98 4.36 1.87
CA ALA A 52 5.21 2.93 1.69
C ALA A 52 5.21 2.19 3.01
N VAL A 53 5.04 0.87 2.92
CA VAL A 53 5.27 -0.07 4.01
C VAL A 53 6.19 -1.15 3.47
N TYR A 54 6.88 -1.88 4.37
CA TYR A 54 7.66 -3.04 3.93
C TYR A 54 6.78 -4.29 3.93
N GLY A 55 7.14 -5.24 3.08
CA GLY A 55 6.50 -6.54 3.02
C GLY A 55 7.43 -7.65 3.53
N ASN A 56 6.96 -8.89 3.46
CA ASN A 56 7.69 -10.02 4.03
C ASN A 56 9.01 -10.32 3.32
N ILE A 57 9.17 -9.97 2.04
CA ILE A 57 10.43 -10.21 1.31
C ILE A 57 11.45 -9.08 1.51
N ASP A 58 11.04 -7.94 2.07
CA ASP A 58 11.89 -6.76 2.14
C ASP A 58 12.99 -6.88 3.19
N GLY A 59 14.19 -6.44 2.85
CA GLY A 59 15.37 -6.47 3.69
C GLY A 59 15.58 -5.18 4.48
N GLN A 60 16.75 -5.08 5.12
CA GLN A 60 17.05 -3.97 6.03
C GLN A 60 17.07 -2.59 5.38
N ASP A 61 17.44 -2.50 4.11
CA ASP A 61 17.45 -1.23 3.39
C ASP A 61 16.05 -0.63 3.27
N VAL A 62 15.03 -1.47 3.03
CA VAL A 62 13.63 -1.05 2.96
C VAL A 62 13.05 -0.89 4.36
N ARG A 63 13.24 -1.89 5.23
CA ARG A 63 12.68 -1.88 6.60
C ARG A 63 13.23 -0.73 7.44
N GLY A 64 14.45 -0.27 7.15
CA GLY A 64 15.04 0.87 7.84
C GLY A 64 14.42 2.20 7.44
N GLN A 65 13.73 2.29 6.30
CA GLN A 65 13.15 3.52 5.80
C GLN A 65 11.62 3.57 5.91
N PHE A 66 10.94 2.41 5.92
CA PHE A 66 9.50 2.35 5.91
C PHE A 66 8.96 1.44 7.02
N PRO A 67 7.78 1.78 7.60
CA PRO A 67 7.18 0.97 8.67
C PRO A 67 6.48 -0.28 8.14
N LEU A 68 6.16 -1.20 9.04
CA LEU A 68 5.28 -2.34 8.75
C LEU A 68 3.84 -1.87 8.51
N HIS A 69 3.38 -0.93 9.34
CA HIS A 69 2.06 -0.32 9.26
C HIS A 69 2.22 1.18 9.11
N ASN A 70 1.47 1.77 8.19
CA ASN A 70 1.48 3.21 8.00
C ASN A 70 0.05 3.74 8.07
N ARG A 71 -0.25 4.52 9.12
CA ARG A 71 -1.55 5.16 9.29
C ARG A 71 -1.38 6.67 9.08
N PHE A 72 -2.23 7.22 8.23
CA PHE A 72 -2.15 8.65 7.88
C PHE A 72 -3.50 9.14 7.39
N THR A 73 -3.60 10.44 7.15
CA THR A 73 -4.83 11.08 6.68
C THR A 73 -4.51 11.88 5.42
N VAL A 74 -5.35 11.73 4.40
CA VAL A 74 -5.27 12.51 3.17
C VAL A 74 -6.65 13.09 2.90
N GLU A 75 -6.75 14.42 2.81
CA GLU A 75 -8.03 15.12 2.57
C GLU A 75 -9.17 14.60 3.45
N GLU A 76 -8.91 14.49 4.76
CA GLU A 76 -9.88 14.03 5.77
C GLU A 76 -10.19 12.53 5.70
N VAL A 77 -9.59 11.77 4.77
CA VAL A 77 -9.75 10.32 4.70
C VAL A 77 -8.65 9.67 5.53
N THR A 78 -9.05 8.90 6.54
CA THR A 78 -8.10 8.14 7.36
C THR A 78 -7.70 6.86 6.62
N VAL A 79 -6.41 6.60 6.55
CA VAL A 79 -5.85 5.48 5.81
C VAL A 79 -5.00 4.61 6.72
N TRP A 80 -5.12 3.31 6.59
CA TRP A 80 -4.18 2.36 7.17
C TRP A 80 -3.65 1.49 6.02
N MET A 81 -2.35 1.55 5.79
CA MET A 81 -1.68 0.73 4.79
C MET A 81 -0.76 -0.28 5.47
N THR A 82 -0.85 -1.54 5.06
CA THR A 82 0.02 -2.62 5.51
C THR A 82 0.12 -3.66 4.41
N HIS A 83 1.19 -4.48 4.40
CA HIS A 83 1.33 -5.47 3.35
C HIS A 83 0.38 -6.65 3.56
N ILE A 84 0.45 -7.32 4.71
CA ILE A 84 -0.37 -8.50 4.97
C ILE A 84 -1.51 -8.13 5.91
N GLY A 85 -2.69 -7.84 5.34
CA GLY A 85 -3.84 -7.39 6.12
C GLY A 85 -5.05 -8.30 6.06
N GLY A 86 -5.11 -9.19 5.08
CA GLY A 86 -6.28 -10.03 4.88
C GLY A 86 -7.39 -9.34 4.07
N TYR A 87 -8.63 -9.71 4.33
CA TYR A 87 -9.79 -9.19 3.60
C TYR A 87 -11.03 -9.28 4.49
N PRO A 88 -12.15 -8.63 4.11
CA PRO A 88 -13.36 -8.65 4.93
C PRO A 88 -13.77 -10.06 5.35
N ALA A 89 -14.04 -10.23 6.63
CA ALA A 89 -14.33 -11.49 7.34
C ALA A 89 -13.11 -12.38 7.60
N LYS A 90 -11.94 -12.05 7.04
CA LYS A 90 -10.71 -12.83 7.25
C LYS A 90 -9.49 -11.93 7.38
N TYR A 91 -9.56 -10.91 8.22
CA TYR A 91 -8.42 -10.04 8.48
C TYR A 91 -7.31 -10.78 9.21
N ASN A 92 -6.08 -10.30 9.05
CA ASN A 92 -4.91 -10.84 9.73
C ASN A 92 -5.13 -10.83 11.25
N PRO A 93 -5.00 -11.99 11.94
CA PRO A 93 -5.20 -12.06 13.39
C PRO A 93 -4.34 -11.09 14.21
N ASN A 94 -3.17 -10.70 13.67
CA ASN A 94 -2.26 -9.80 14.38
C ASN A 94 -2.76 -8.35 14.41
N ILE A 95 -3.69 -7.98 13.53
CA ILE A 95 -4.18 -6.59 13.44
C ILE A 95 -5.68 -6.46 13.67
N ILE A 96 -6.43 -7.58 13.71
CA ILE A 96 -7.90 -7.54 13.76
C ILE A 96 -8.43 -6.77 14.96
N ALA A 97 -7.80 -6.91 16.13
CA ALA A 97 -8.25 -6.22 17.32
C ALA A 97 -8.16 -4.71 17.19
N GLU A 98 -7.03 -4.21 16.70
CA GLU A 98 -6.83 -2.77 16.50
C GLU A 98 -7.68 -2.24 15.35
N LEU A 99 -7.80 -3.02 14.28
CA LEU A 99 -8.62 -2.66 13.12
C LEU A 99 -10.10 -2.51 13.52
N THR A 100 -10.59 -3.42 14.36
CA THR A 100 -11.98 -3.38 14.84
C THR A 100 -12.20 -2.22 15.81
N LYS A 101 -11.22 -1.94 16.67
CA LYS A 101 -11.31 -0.86 17.65
C LYS A 101 -11.31 0.51 17.01
N LYS A 102 -10.47 0.71 15.98
CA LYS A 102 -10.31 2.00 15.31
C LYS A 102 -10.13 1.80 13.80
N PRO A 103 -11.21 1.46 13.09
CA PRO A 103 -11.11 1.21 11.66
C PRO A 103 -10.79 2.49 10.90
N PRO A 104 -9.90 2.42 9.90
CA PRO A 104 -9.70 3.54 8.97
C PRO A 104 -10.88 3.63 8.01
N MET A 105 -11.01 4.74 7.32
CA MET A 105 -11.99 4.87 6.24
C MET A 105 -11.53 4.07 5.02
N LEU A 106 -10.21 3.99 4.82
CA LEU A 106 -9.58 3.25 3.73
C LEU A 106 -8.51 2.32 4.27
N PHE A 107 -8.63 1.02 3.97
CA PHE A 107 -7.65 0.01 4.34
C PHE A 107 -6.98 -0.54 3.09
N VAL A 108 -5.68 -0.27 2.95
CA VAL A 108 -4.88 -0.71 1.80
C VAL A 108 -3.96 -1.85 2.25
N CYS A 109 -4.18 -3.03 1.71
CA CYS A 109 -3.35 -4.18 2.03
C CYS A 109 -3.41 -5.22 0.92
N VAL A 110 -2.53 -6.21 1.01
CA VAL A 110 -2.43 -7.30 0.06
C VAL A 110 -2.90 -8.59 0.71
N HIS A 111 -3.70 -9.39 0.03
CA HIS A 111 -4.05 -10.75 0.44
C HIS A 111 -3.97 -11.73 -0.72
N SER A 112 -3.82 -11.20 -1.93
CA SER A 112 -3.61 -11.97 -3.17
C SER A 112 -2.94 -11.04 -4.18
N HIS A 113 -2.42 -11.61 -5.27
CA HIS A 113 -1.78 -10.81 -6.32
C HIS A 113 -2.79 -10.30 -7.36
N ILE A 114 -4.09 -10.44 -7.09
CA ILE A 114 -5.15 -9.96 -7.97
C ILE A 114 -5.75 -8.68 -7.38
N ALA A 115 -5.80 -7.62 -8.18
CA ALA A 115 -6.36 -6.34 -7.75
C ALA A 115 -7.85 -6.50 -7.39
N LYS A 116 -8.26 -5.91 -6.26
CA LYS A 116 -9.63 -6.03 -5.78
C LYS A 116 -10.02 -4.86 -4.89
N VAL A 117 -11.27 -4.42 -5.01
CA VAL A 117 -11.86 -3.40 -4.15
C VAL A 117 -13.10 -3.99 -3.49
N MET A 118 -13.16 -3.91 -2.15
CA MET A 118 -14.28 -4.44 -1.37
C MET A 118 -14.68 -3.43 -0.30
N TYR A 119 -15.96 -3.39 0.04
CA TYR A 119 -16.45 -2.55 1.13
C TYR A 119 -16.88 -3.41 2.32
N ASP A 120 -16.31 -3.15 3.49
CA ASP A 120 -16.68 -3.84 4.72
C ASP A 120 -17.76 -3.04 5.43
N LYS A 121 -19.00 -3.51 5.36
CA LYS A 121 -20.13 -2.81 5.97
C LYS A 121 -20.07 -2.78 7.49
N SER A 122 -19.54 -3.83 8.12
CA SER A 122 -19.50 -3.90 9.57
C SER A 122 -18.50 -2.91 10.17
N LEU A 123 -17.40 -2.61 9.46
CA LEU A 123 -16.40 -1.62 9.89
C LEU A 123 -16.57 -0.27 9.17
N GLN A 124 -17.47 -0.18 8.21
CA GLN A 124 -17.65 1.00 7.35
C GLN A 124 -16.33 1.44 6.74
N MET A 125 -15.64 0.48 6.14
CA MET A 125 -14.27 0.64 5.67
C MET A 125 -14.15 0.14 4.24
N LEU A 126 -13.54 0.97 3.36
CA LEU A 126 -13.21 0.54 2.02
C LEU A 126 -11.88 -0.19 2.04
N HIS A 127 -11.84 -1.40 1.48
CA HIS A 127 -10.63 -2.22 1.38
C HIS A 127 -10.16 -2.24 -0.07
N ILE A 128 -8.88 -1.91 -0.29
CA ILE A 128 -8.26 -1.97 -1.61
C ILE A 128 -7.03 -2.87 -1.56
N ASN A 129 -7.00 -3.85 -2.46
CA ASN A 129 -5.82 -4.65 -2.76
C ASN A 129 -5.36 -4.24 -4.17
N PRO A 130 -4.16 -3.62 -4.32
CA PRO A 130 -3.73 -3.15 -5.63
C PRO A 130 -3.30 -4.26 -6.60
N GLY A 131 -3.12 -5.49 -6.10
CA GLY A 131 -2.57 -6.57 -6.90
C GLY A 131 -1.06 -6.45 -7.08
N ALA A 132 -0.44 -7.45 -7.71
CA ALA A 132 1.00 -7.45 -7.93
C ALA A 132 1.35 -6.65 -9.19
N ALA A 133 2.26 -5.68 -9.06
CA ALA A 133 2.74 -4.86 -10.16
C ALA A 133 3.96 -5.49 -10.87
N GLY A 134 4.76 -6.27 -10.15
CA GLY A 134 5.94 -6.92 -10.67
C GLY A 134 5.66 -8.30 -11.28
N LYS A 135 6.74 -8.98 -11.61
CA LYS A 135 6.66 -10.33 -12.19
C LYS A 135 6.89 -11.41 -11.15
#